data_f9d16163003943e5042ac646898a0052
#
_entry.id   f9d16163003943e5042ac646898a0052
#
_cell.length_a   1.000
_cell.length_b   1.000
_cell.length_c   1.000
_cell.angle_alpha   90.00
_cell.angle_beta   90.00
_cell.angle_gamma   90.00
#
_symmetry.space_group_name_H-M   'P 1'
#
loop_
_entity.id
_entity.type
_entity.pdbx_description
1 polymer ?
#
loop_
_entity_poly.entity_id
_entity_poly.type
_entity_poly.pdbx_seq_one_letter_code
_entity_poly.pdbx_strand_id
1 'polypeptide(L)'
;MTSHPVEAIGLTKDFGSFRAVDGISFQVRENECFGFLGPNGAGKSTTIRMITCFSPISGGSLRVAGKDVTHDARAIKSLLGVVPQEDSLDPDLPVRQNLEVYARYYNIPKDVARERITEVLDLFQLQEKANSRVDDLSGGLKRRLVIARSLVNDPQILVLDEPTTGLDPQARHLVWQKLRMLKARGVTMLLTTHYMDEAAHLCDRLVIMHRGTILTEGNPRDLIAEHAGSHVLELRMSSEERAPYLGEMSGIEGVAIEEVEDMTYVYGAAEAAGRIVERVGDPSRAFLRPGTLEDVFLRLTGRGLLD
;
A
#
# COMPACT_ATOMS: atom_id res chain seq x y z
N MET A 1 3.89 -23.02 -17.28
CA MET A 1 4.61 -21.83 -16.78
C MET A 1 3.56 -20.94 -16.15
N THR A 2 3.60 -20.76 -14.85
CA THR A 2 2.70 -19.84 -14.15
C THR A 2 3.02 -18.41 -14.61
N SER A 3 2.13 -17.85 -15.40
CA SER A 3 2.27 -16.46 -15.88
C SER A 3 1.90 -15.54 -14.70
N HIS A 4 2.87 -14.76 -14.22
CA HIS A 4 2.60 -13.74 -13.22
C HIS A 4 1.82 -12.57 -13.84
N PRO A 5 0.73 -12.08 -13.21
CA PRO A 5 0.00 -10.90 -13.67
C PRO A 5 0.88 -9.67 -13.89
N VAL A 6 1.90 -9.47 -13.03
CA VAL A 6 2.94 -8.44 -13.23
C VAL A 6 4.30 -9.03 -12.88
N GLU A 7 5.27 -8.77 -13.74
CA GLU A 7 6.66 -9.20 -13.56
C GLU A 7 7.60 -8.06 -13.96
N ALA A 8 8.50 -7.70 -13.05
CA ALA A 8 9.55 -6.71 -13.26
C ALA A 8 10.91 -7.31 -12.96
N ILE A 9 11.89 -7.09 -13.83
CA ILE A 9 13.28 -7.58 -13.68
C ILE A 9 14.22 -6.41 -13.95
N GLY A 10 14.98 -6.01 -12.92
CA GLY A 10 15.97 -4.94 -13.00
C GLY A 10 15.37 -3.61 -13.48
N LEU A 11 14.11 -3.33 -13.12
CA LEU A 11 13.36 -2.19 -13.61
C LEU A 11 13.97 -0.87 -13.14
N THR A 12 14.24 0.04 -14.09
CA THR A 12 14.77 1.37 -13.79
C THR A 12 13.94 2.48 -14.38
N LYS A 13 13.95 3.64 -13.69
CA LYS A 13 13.36 4.88 -14.18
C LYS A 13 14.24 6.07 -13.88
N ASP A 14 14.70 6.73 -14.94
CA ASP A 14 15.50 7.94 -14.88
C ASP A 14 14.67 9.15 -15.36
N PHE A 15 14.81 10.28 -14.69
CA PHE A 15 14.33 11.59 -15.08
C PHE A 15 15.53 12.54 -15.16
N GLY A 16 16.14 12.66 -16.35
CA GLY A 16 17.41 13.35 -16.52
C GLY A 16 18.51 12.64 -15.70
N SER A 17 19.12 13.37 -14.77
CA SER A 17 20.15 12.82 -13.88
C SER A 17 19.60 12.15 -12.61
N PHE A 18 18.29 12.31 -12.34
CA PHE A 18 17.66 11.72 -11.15
C PHE A 18 17.11 10.34 -11.44
N ARG A 19 17.58 9.35 -10.68
CA ARG A 19 17.08 7.97 -10.75
C ARG A 19 15.99 7.75 -9.71
N ALA A 20 14.74 7.65 -10.18
CA ALA A 20 13.57 7.50 -9.33
C ALA A 20 13.26 6.05 -8.96
N VAL A 21 13.66 5.09 -9.82
CA VAL A 21 13.56 3.65 -9.58
C VAL A 21 14.87 3.01 -10.04
N ASP A 22 15.51 2.24 -9.17
CA ASP A 22 16.86 1.73 -9.37
C ASP A 22 16.92 0.20 -9.27
N GLY A 23 16.80 -0.46 -10.43
CA GLY A 23 17.05 -1.88 -10.59
C GLY A 23 16.11 -2.81 -9.83
N ILE A 24 14.85 -2.41 -9.56
CA ILE A 24 13.92 -3.23 -8.77
C ILE A 24 13.43 -4.45 -9.55
N SER A 25 13.27 -5.56 -8.82
CA SER A 25 12.70 -6.81 -9.36
C SER A 25 11.62 -7.31 -8.40
N PHE A 26 10.45 -7.68 -8.94
CA PHE A 26 9.34 -8.24 -8.18
C PHE A 26 8.39 -9.00 -9.10
N GLN A 27 7.56 -9.86 -8.50
CA GLN A 27 6.52 -10.61 -9.20
C GLN A 27 5.22 -10.58 -8.40
N VAL A 28 4.12 -10.34 -9.08
CA VAL A 28 2.76 -10.36 -8.51
C VAL A 28 2.11 -11.69 -8.88
N ARG A 29 1.44 -12.32 -7.91
CA ARG A 29 0.70 -13.57 -8.11
C ARG A 29 -0.75 -13.28 -8.45
N GLU A 30 -1.44 -14.25 -9.07
CA GLU A 30 -2.89 -14.14 -9.27
C GLU A 30 -3.62 -14.09 -7.94
N ASN A 31 -4.68 -13.30 -7.89
CA ASN A 31 -5.59 -13.16 -6.76
C ASN A 31 -4.92 -12.66 -5.46
N GLU A 32 -3.72 -12.06 -5.53
CA GLU A 32 -3.11 -11.41 -4.37
C GLU A 32 -3.31 -9.88 -4.40
N CYS A 33 -3.26 -9.29 -3.23
CA CYS A 33 -3.01 -7.87 -3.04
C CYS A 33 -1.52 -7.65 -2.76
N PHE A 34 -0.80 -7.14 -3.76
CA PHE A 34 0.63 -6.85 -3.66
C PHE A 34 0.86 -5.36 -3.36
N GLY A 35 1.59 -5.06 -2.28
CA GLY A 35 1.82 -3.71 -1.79
C GLY A 35 3.20 -3.14 -2.15
N PHE A 36 3.24 -1.84 -2.47
CA PHE A 36 4.45 -1.03 -2.46
C PHE A 36 4.35 -0.07 -1.28
N LEU A 37 5.09 -0.33 -0.21
CA LEU A 37 5.11 0.45 1.02
C LEU A 37 6.37 1.30 1.08
N GLY A 38 6.26 2.55 1.52
CA GLY A 38 7.42 3.43 1.70
C GLY A 38 7.03 4.91 1.77
N PRO A 39 7.97 5.80 2.13
CA PRO A 39 7.72 7.22 2.23
C PRO A 39 7.46 7.88 0.87
N ASN A 40 7.10 9.17 0.90
CA ASN A 40 7.03 9.97 -0.30
C ASN A 40 8.42 10.06 -0.96
N GLY A 41 8.45 9.98 -2.29
CA GLY A 41 9.72 9.94 -3.03
C GLY A 41 10.41 8.57 -3.10
N ALA A 42 9.89 7.50 -2.46
CA ALA A 42 10.49 6.16 -2.51
C ALA A 42 10.44 5.48 -3.90
N GLY A 43 9.72 6.03 -4.87
CA GLY A 43 9.59 5.45 -6.22
C GLY A 43 8.27 4.71 -6.47
N LYS A 44 7.36 4.60 -5.49
CA LYS A 44 6.09 3.83 -5.57
C LYS A 44 5.21 4.25 -6.75
N SER A 45 4.77 5.52 -6.78
CA SER A 45 3.89 6.02 -7.86
C SER A 45 4.59 6.03 -9.21
N THR A 46 5.92 6.18 -9.25
CA THR A 46 6.71 6.02 -10.48
C THR A 46 6.62 4.60 -11.00
N THR A 47 6.74 3.60 -10.12
CA THR A 47 6.59 2.18 -10.48
C THR A 47 5.19 1.90 -11.01
N ILE A 48 4.14 2.39 -10.34
CA ILE A 48 2.75 2.28 -10.81
C ILE A 48 2.56 2.93 -12.19
N ARG A 49 3.14 4.11 -12.43
CA ARG A 49 3.06 4.78 -13.75
C ARG A 49 3.73 3.98 -14.87
N MET A 50 4.77 3.24 -14.58
CA MET A 50 5.38 2.31 -15.54
C MET A 50 4.50 1.08 -15.79
N ILE A 51 3.94 0.45 -14.75
CA ILE A 51 3.01 -0.68 -14.84
C ILE A 51 1.77 -0.33 -15.66
N THR A 52 1.23 0.87 -15.45
CA THR A 52 0.05 1.37 -16.16
C THR A 52 0.36 1.96 -17.55
N CYS A 53 1.60 1.84 -18.02
CA CYS A 53 2.09 2.40 -19.29
C CYS A 53 1.82 3.93 -19.42
N PHE A 54 1.77 4.65 -18.30
CA PHE A 54 1.68 6.10 -18.28
C PHE A 54 3.07 6.75 -18.40
N SER A 55 4.11 6.07 -17.94
CA SER A 55 5.50 6.47 -18.07
C SER A 55 6.32 5.33 -18.69
N PRO A 56 7.20 5.58 -19.69
CA PRO A 56 8.08 4.55 -20.23
C PRO A 56 9.12 4.15 -19.18
N ILE A 57 9.59 2.91 -19.25
CA ILE A 57 10.75 2.42 -18.49
C ILE A 57 12.04 3.01 -19.05
N SER A 58 13.09 3.14 -18.24
CA SER A 58 14.43 3.55 -18.68
C SER A 58 15.37 2.35 -18.89
N GLY A 59 15.11 1.24 -18.19
CA GLY A 59 15.88 -0.01 -18.34
C GLY A 59 15.18 -1.17 -17.62
N GLY A 60 15.73 -2.35 -17.77
CA GLY A 60 15.15 -3.59 -17.28
C GLY A 60 14.01 -4.10 -18.16
N SER A 61 13.15 -4.95 -17.61
CA SER A 61 11.95 -5.45 -18.28
C SER A 61 10.73 -5.38 -17.36
N LEU A 62 9.57 -5.09 -17.95
CA LEU A 62 8.29 -5.06 -17.24
C LEU A 62 7.20 -5.67 -18.12
N ARG A 63 6.53 -6.69 -17.57
CA ARG A 63 5.40 -7.36 -18.23
C ARG A 63 4.16 -7.26 -17.37
N VAL A 64 3.01 -7.05 -18.01
CA VAL A 64 1.69 -6.97 -17.39
C VAL A 64 0.74 -7.88 -18.17
N ALA A 65 0.13 -8.85 -17.50
CA ALA A 65 -0.69 -9.90 -18.12
C ALA A 65 0.04 -10.58 -19.31
N GLY A 66 1.34 -10.88 -19.14
CA GLY A 66 2.20 -11.48 -20.13
C GLY A 66 2.63 -10.57 -21.29
N LYS A 67 2.15 -9.29 -21.33
CA LYS A 67 2.42 -8.30 -22.38
C LYS A 67 3.55 -7.35 -21.97
N ASP A 68 4.36 -6.93 -22.93
CA ASP A 68 5.46 -5.99 -22.69
C ASP A 68 4.97 -4.54 -22.67
N VAL A 69 5.31 -3.78 -21.61
CA VAL A 69 4.86 -2.39 -21.43
C VAL A 69 5.38 -1.43 -22.52
N THR A 70 6.46 -1.79 -23.21
CA THR A 70 7.07 -0.95 -24.26
C THR A 70 6.34 -1.05 -25.59
N HIS A 71 5.65 -2.15 -25.84
CA HIS A 71 5.02 -2.43 -27.14
C HIS A 71 3.49 -2.55 -27.06
N ASP A 72 2.96 -3.07 -25.94
CA ASP A 72 1.56 -3.49 -25.80
C ASP A 72 0.71 -2.52 -24.97
N ALA A 73 1.12 -1.26 -24.81
CA ALA A 73 0.53 -0.31 -23.87
C ALA A 73 -1.02 -0.20 -23.97
N ARG A 74 -1.58 -0.20 -25.20
CA ARG A 74 -3.04 -0.12 -25.38
C ARG A 74 -3.76 -1.38 -24.88
N ALA A 75 -3.20 -2.55 -25.16
CA ALA A 75 -3.76 -3.82 -24.73
C ALA A 75 -3.65 -3.98 -23.20
N ILE A 76 -2.52 -3.56 -22.61
CA ILE A 76 -2.34 -3.54 -21.15
C ILE A 76 -3.38 -2.63 -20.49
N LYS A 77 -3.51 -1.39 -20.96
CA LYS A 77 -4.48 -0.42 -20.39
C LYS A 77 -5.93 -0.92 -20.41
N SER A 78 -6.31 -1.74 -21.39
CA SER A 78 -7.66 -2.33 -21.43
C SER A 78 -7.92 -3.39 -20.36
N LEU A 79 -6.86 -3.98 -19.78
CA LEU A 79 -6.91 -5.02 -18.74
C LEU A 79 -6.81 -4.45 -17.32
N LEU A 80 -6.51 -3.15 -17.21
CA LEU A 80 -6.27 -2.50 -15.93
C LEU A 80 -7.48 -1.65 -15.50
N GLY A 81 -7.81 -1.71 -14.21
CA GLY A 81 -8.56 -0.68 -13.52
C GLY A 81 -7.59 0.19 -12.73
N VAL A 82 -7.61 1.49 -12.92
CA VAL A 82 -6.65 2.39 -12.25
C VAL A 82 -7.38 3.38 -11.37
N VAL A 83 -7.01 3.38 -10.09
CA VAL A 83 -7.46 4.34 -9.08
C VAL A 83 -6.27 5.26 -8.81
N PRO A 84 -6.23 6.47 -9.39
CA PRO A 84 -5.12 7.40 -9.18
C PRO A 84 -5.20 8.02 -7.78
N GLN A 85 -4.11 8.64 -7.35
CA GLN A 85 -4.03 9.37 -6.08
C GLN A 85 -5.02 10.55 -6.06
N GLU A 86 -5.08 11.32 -7.15
CA GLU A 86 -6.01 12.44 -7.31
C GLU A 86 -7.33 11.96 -7.92
N ASP A 87 -8.45 12.56 -7.50
CA ASP A 87 -9.74 12.30 -8.08
C ASP A 87 -9.81 12.89 -9.49
N SER A 88 -10.01 12.04 -10.49
CA SER A 88 -10.16 12.43 -11.90
C SER A 88 -11.62 12.31 -12.35
N LEU A 89 -12.55 12.70 -11.49
CA LEU A 89 -13.97 12.74 -11.77
C LEU A 89 -14.33 14.05 -12.47
N ASP A 90 -15.33 14.00 -13.36
CA ASP A 90 -15.90 15.21 -13.97
C ASP A 90 -16.89 15.82 -12.96
N PRO A 91 -16.63 17.03 -12.43
CA PRO A 91 -17.47 17.65 -11.41
C PRO A 91 -18.85 18.07 -11.94
N ASP A 92 -18.97 18.34 -13.25
CA ASP A 92 -20.20 18.79 -13.87
C ASP A 92 -21.17 17.65 -14.17
N LEU A 93 -20.68 16.41 -14.19
CA LEU A 93 -21.50 15.25 -14.47
C LEU A 93 -22.04 14.59 -13.19
N PRO A 94 -23.28 14.06 -13.25
CA PRO A 94 -23.79 13.16 -12.22
C PRO A 94 -22.92 11.90 -12.06
N VAL A 95 -22.98 11.30 -10.88
CA VAL A 95 -22.26 10.06 -10.53
C VAL A 95 -22.41 8.99 -11.60
N ARG A 96 -23.63 8.66 -12.02
CA ARG A 96 -23.90 7.66 -13.05
C ARG A 96 -23.26 8.03 -14.40
N GLN A 97 -23.35 9.29 -14.80
CA GLN A 97 -22.79 9.74 -16.08
C GLN A 97 -21.27 9.69 -16.11
N ASN A 98 -20.59 9.95 -14.97
CA ASN A 98 -19.15 9.73 -14.85
C ASN A 98 -18.76 8.28 -15.19
N LEU A 99 -19.53 7.31 -14.71
CA LEU A 99 -19.31 5.88 -15.02
C LEU A 99 -19.62 5.55 -16.47
N GLU A 100 -20.70 6.12 -17.04
CA GLU A 100 -21.09 5.91 -18.44
C GLU A 100 -20.05 6.48 -19.41
N VAL A 101 -19.49 7.66 -19.14
CA VAL A 101 -18.42 8.25 -19.95
C VAL A 101 -17.18 7.36 -19.90
N TYR A 102 -16.83 6.85 -18.72
CA TYR A 102 -15.69 5.95 -18.58
C TYR A 102 -15.90 4.62 -19.33
N ALA A 103 -17.10 4.04 -19.30
CA ALA A 103 -17.46 2.86 -20.08
C ALA A 103 -17.25 3.07 -21.59
N ARG A 104 -17.54 4.28 -22.10
CA ARG A 104 -17.33 4.61 -23.51
C ARG A 104 -15.86 4.63 -23.91
N TYR A 105 -14.94 5.05 -23.03
CA TYR A 105 -13.49 5.00 -23.31
C TYR A 105 -13.00 3.58 -23.57
N TYR A 106 -13.67 2.58 -22.97
CA TYR A 106 -13.37 1.17 -23.18
C TYR A 106 -14.23 0.50 -24.26
N ASN A 107 -15.05 1.28 -25.01
CA ASN A 107 -15.98 0.78 -26.03
C ASN A 107 -16.93 -0.31 -25.50
N ILE A 108 -17.36 -0.24 -24.25
CA ILE A 108 -18.28 -1.21 -23.65
C ILE A 108 -19.69 -0.98 -24.23
N PRO A 109 -20.38 -2.04 -24.72
CA PRO A 109 -21.75 -1.93 -25.19
C PRO A 109 -22.68 -1.35 -24.11
N LYS A 110 -23.68 -0.55 -24.52
CA LYS A 110 -24.53 0.22 -23.59
C LYS A 110 -25.31 -0.64 -22.58
N ASP A 111 -25.77 -1.80 -23.00
CA ASP A 111 -26.47 -2.79 -22.18
C ASP A 111 -25.54 -3.35 -21.11
N VAL A 112 -24.37 -3.83 -21.51
CA VAL A 112 -23.31 -4.32 -20.59
C VAL A 112 -22.85 -3.21 -19.63
N ALA A 113 -22.63 -1.99 -20.15
CA ALA A 113 -22.24 -0.86 -19.32
C ALA A 113 -23.31 -0.55 -18.25
N ARG A 114 -24.60 -0.59 -18.61
CA ARG A 114 -25.69 -0.35 -17.66
C ARG A 114 -25.71 -1.37 -16.52
N GLU A 115 -25.52 -2.64 -16.83
CA GLU A 115 -25.48 -3.73 -15.86
C GLU A 115 -24.29 -3.54 -14.91
N ARG A 116 -23.07 -3.42 -15.42
CA ARG A 116 -21.85 -3.21 -14.64
C ARG A 116 -21.90 -1.94 -13.78
N ILE A 117 -22.42 -0.84 -14.32
CA ILE A 117 -22.59 0.42 -13.58
C ILE A 117 -23.56 0.21 -12.39
N THR A 118 -24.63 -0.54 -12.59
CA THR A 118 -25.57 -0.83 -11.50
C THR A 118 -24.89 -1.66 -10.41
N GLU A 119 -24.14 -2.68 -10.79
CA GLU A 119 -23.39 -3.53 -9.85
C GLU A 119 -22.34 -2.75 -9.04
N VAL A 120 -21.54 -1.88 -9.69
CA VAL A 120 -20.52 -1.11 -8.98
C VAL A 120 -21.14 -0.03 -8.09
N LEU A 121 -22.25 0.59 -8.51
CA LEU A 121 -22.99 1.53 -7.67
C LEU A 121 -23.54 0.82 -6.41
N ASP A 122 -24.04 -0.40 -6.56
CA ASP A 122 -24.49 -1.22 -5.44
C ASP A 122 -23.34 -1.60 -4.51
N LEU A 123 -22.27 -2.16 -5.07
CA LEU A 123 -21.10 -2.58 -4.31
C LEU A 123 -20.54 -1.44 -3.44
N PHE A 124 -20.49 -0.22 -3.96
CA PHE A 124 -19.94 0.94 -3.28
C PHE A 124 -20.99 1.80 -2.56
N GLN A 125 -22.26 1.36 -2.52
CA GLN A 125 -23.37 2.06 -1.84
C GLN A 125 -23.54 3.50 -2.37
N LEU A 126 -23.60 3.63 -3.69
CA LEU A 126 -23.73 4.91 -4.42
C LEU A 126 -25.07 5.05 -5.16
N GLN A 127 -26.01 4.09 -5.04
CA GLN A 127 -27.28 4.12 -5.80
C GLN A 127 -28.09 5.37 -5.49
N GLU A 128 -28.25 5.71 -4.21
CA GLU A 128 -29.02 6.89 -3.81
C GLU A 128 -28.40 8.20 -4.32
N LYS A 129 -27.10 8.18 -4.63
CA LYS A 129 -26.33 9.32 -5.15
C LYS A 129 -26.13 9.26 -6.66
N ALA A 130 -26.67 8.26 -7.35
CA ALA A 130 -26.42 8.04 -8.78
C ALA A 130 -26.75 9.27 -9.67
N ASN A 131 -27.72 10.07 -9.28
CA ASN A 131 -28.13 11.28 -10.00
C ASN A 131 -27.60 12.58 -9.38
N SER A 132 -26.88 12.51 -8.25
CA SER A 132 -26.24 13.68 -7.63
C SER A 132 -25.01 14.10 -8.43
N ARG A 133 -24.69 15.40 -8.42
CA ARG A 133 -23.44 15.91 -8.98
C ARG A 133 -22.26 15.42 -8.13
N VAL A 134 -21.10 15.27 -8.75
CA VAL A 134 -19.88 14.86 -8.04
C VAL A 134 -19.49 15.86 -6.96
N ASP A 135 -19.70 17.16 -7.21
CA ASP A 135 -19.37 18.20 -6.23
C ASP A 135 -20.20 18.14 -4.94
N ASP A 136 -21.39 17.55 -5.00
CA ASP A 136 -22.26 17.36 -3.83
C ASP A 136 -21.83 16.17 -2.96
N LEU A 137 -20.80 15.42 -3.35
CA LEU A 137 -20.30 14.25 -2.63
C LEU A 137 -19.24 14.63 -1.61
N SER A 138 -19.26 13.96 -0.45
CA SER A 138 -18.14 13.98 0.48
C SER A 138 -16.89 13.33 -0.13
N GLY A 139 -15.69 13.64 0.38
CA GLY A 139 -14.44 13.04 -0.07
C GLY A 139 -14.47 11.51 -0.07
N GLY A 140 -15.04 10.91 0.98
CA GLY A 140 -15.19 9.45 1.05
C GLY A 140 -16.13 8.87 -0.02
N LEU A 141 -17.20 9.60 -0.39
CA LEU A 141 -18.07 9.22 -1.50
C LEU A 141 -17.39 9.39 -2.85
N LYS A 142 -16.64 10.49 -3.07
CA LYS A 142 -15.84 10.70 -4.27
C LYS A 142 -14.82 9.57 -4.45
N ARG A 143 -14.10 9.21 -3.39
CA ARG A 143 -13.12 8.11 -3.45
C ARG A 143 -13.75 6.77 -3.77
N ARG A 144 -14.90 6.45 -3.19
CA ARG A 144 -15.67 5.25 -3.54
C ARG A 144 -16.11 5.26 -5.00
N LEU A 145 -16.50 6.41 -5.54
CA LEU A 145 -16.85 6.56 -6.95
C LEU A 145 -15.66 6.34 -7.87
N VAL A 146 -14.46 6.85 -7.54
CA VAL A 146 -13.23 6.59 -8.31
C VAL A 146 -12.90 5.11 -8.37
N ILE A 147 -13.02 4.40 -7.24
CA ILE A 147 -12.80 2.95 -7.19
C ILE A 147 -13.89 2.21 -7.99
N ALA A 148 -15.16 2.56 -7.81
CA ALA A 148 -16.27 2.00 -8.58
C ALA A 148 -16.06 2.17 -10.09
N ARG A 149 -15.61 3.36 -10.52
CA ARG A 149 -15.31 3.67 -11.93
C ARG A 149 -14.22 2.76 -12.49
N SER A 150 -13.17 2.48 -11.73
CA SER A 150 -12.06 1.64 -12.16
C SER A 150 -12.43 0.16 -12.35
N LEU A 151 -13.62 -0.25 -11.93
CA LEU A 151 -14.14 -1.62 -12.09
C LEU A 151 -15.12 -1.75 -13.27
N VAL A 152 -15.57 -0.66 -13.88
CA VAL A 152 -16.57 -0.69 -14.96
C VAL A 152 -16.08 -1.48 -16.19
N ASN A 153 -14.76 -1.45 -16.47
CA ASN A 153 -14.17 -2.21 -17.58
C ASN A 153 -13.89 -3.68 -17.25
N ASP A 154 -14.28 -4.16 -16.05
CA ASP A 154 -14.03 -5.54 -15.60
C ASP A 154 -12.54 -5.93 -15.69
N PRO A 155 -11.68 -5.24 -14.94
CA PRO A 155 -10.25 -5.34 -15.10
C PRO A 155 -9.71 -6.67 -14.54
N GLN A 156 -8.64 -7.20 -15.15
CA GLN A 156 -7.88 -8.34 -14.61
C GLN A 156 -7.02 -7.92 -13.42
N ILE A 157 -6.55 -6.68 -13.41
CA ILE A 157 -5.69 -6.14 -12.35
C ILE A 157 -6.21 -4.76 -11.94
N LEU A 158 -6.44 -4.57 -10.64
CA LEU A 158 -6.81 -3.29 -10.06
C LEU A 158 -5.57 -2.61 -9.46
N VAL A 159 -5.24 -1.44 -9.95
CA VAL A 159 -4.10 -0.63 -9.50
C VAL A 159 -4.61 0.51 -8.64
N LEU A 160 -4.12 0.60 -7.41
CA LEU A 160 -4.57 1.51 -6.36
C LEU A 160 -3.38 2.38 -5.92
N ASP A 161 -3.33 3.63 -6.39
CA ASP A 161 -2.29 4.58 -5.98
C ASP A 161 -2.80 5.41 -4.79
N GLU A 162 -2.31 5.09 -3.59
CA GLU A 162 -2.67 5.70 -2.31
C GLU A 162 -4.20 5.83 -2.10
N PRO A 163 -4.96 4.72 -2.10
CA PRO A 163 -6.42 4.76 -2.21
C PRO A 163 -7.16 5.41 -1.06
N THR A 164 -6.55 5.59 0.10
CA THR A 164 -7.23 6.15 1.29
C THR A 164 -6.58 7.43 1.82
N THR A 165 -5.64 8.01 1.09
CA THR A 165 -5.02 9.28 1.47
C THR A 165 -6.07 10.40 1.56
N GLY A 166 -6.02 11.17 2.66
CA GLY A 166 -6.94 12.28 2.90
C GLY A 166 -8.34 11.87 3.38
N LEU A 167 -8.62 10.59 3.57
CA LEU A 167 -9.89 10.12 4.14
C LEU A 167 -9.86 10.11 5.67
N ASP A 168 -11.02 10.41 6.26
CA ASP A 168 -11.23 10.18 7.69
C ASP A 168 -11.19 8.66 8.02
N PRO A 169 -10.97 8.27 9.29
CA PRO A 169 -10.85 6.87 9.68
C PRO A 169 -12.04 6.00 9.27
N GLN A 170 -13.27 6.53 9.37
CA GLN A 170 -14.48 5.77 9.02
C GLN A 170 -14.55 5.50 7.51
N ALA A 171 -14.31 6.50 6.68
CA ALA A 171 -14.29 6.37 5.23
C ALA A 171 -13.17 5.41 4.79
N ARG A 172 -11.99 5.48 5.43
CA ARG A 172 -10.87 4.56 5.17
C ARG A 172 -11.25 3.10 5.44
N HIS A 173 -11.84 2.81 6.59
CA HIS A 173 -12.29 1.46 6.91
C HIS A 173 -13.35 0.91 5.94
N LEU A 174 -14.26 1.75 5.47
CA LEU A 174 -15.24 1.37 4.44
C LEU A 174 -14.55 1.00 3.12
N VAL A 175 -13.57 1.80 2.67
CA VAL A 175 -12.78 1.47 1.48
C VAL A 175 -12.04 0.15 1.66
N TRP A 176 -11.34 -0.07 2.77
CA TRP A 176 -10.66 -1.33 3.06
C TRP A 176 -11.61 -2.52 3.04
N GLN A 177 -12.81 -2.38 3.59
CA GLN A 177 -13.82 -3.44 3.54
C GLN A 177 -14.18 -3.80 2.09
N LYS A 178 -14.39 -2.80 1.23
CA LYS A 178 -14.72 -3.04 -0.19
C LYS A 178 -13.55 -3.67 -0.95
N LEU A 179 -12.32 -3.23 -0.71
CA LEU A 179 -11.13 -3.83 -1.32
C LEU A 179 -10.95 -5.29 -0.88
N ARG A 180 -11.16 -5.62 0.41
CA ARG A 180 -11.15 -7.02 0.87
C ARG A 180 -12.24 -7.87 0.21
N MET A 181 -13.43 -7.31 -0.02
CA MET A 181 -14.48 -8.03 -0.77
C MET A 181 -14.08 -8.32 -2.21
N LEU A 182 -13.44 -7.36 -2.89
CA LEU A 182 -12.92 -7.56 -4.25
C LEU A 182 -11.82 -8.64 -4.27
N LYS A 183 -10.90 -8.60 -3.31
CA LYS A 183 -9.87 -9.62 -3.15
C LYS A 183 -10.47 -11.01 -2.95
N ALA A 184 -11.47 -11.15 -2.09
CA ALA A 184 -12.17 -12.41 -1.85
C ALA A 184 -12.90 -12.93 -3.11
N ARG A 185 -13.20 -12.07 -4.09
CA ARG A 185 -13.73 -12.44 -5.41
C ARG A 185 -12.64 -12.79 -6.43
N GLY A 186 -11.38 -12.82 -6.03
CA GLY A 186 -10.26 -13.19 -6.88
C GLY A 186 -9.68 -12.04 -7.72
N VAL A 187 -9.95 -10.77 -7.38
CA VAL A 187 -9.34 -9.64 -8.09
C VAL A 187 -7.88 -9.49 -7.65
N THR A 188 -6.96 -9.51 -8.61
CA THR A 188 -5.54 -9.19 -8.37
C THR A 188 -5.39 -7.68 -8.17
N MET A 189 -4.71 -7.25 -7.10
CA MET A 189 -4.55 -5.84 -6.76
C MET A 189 -3.10 -5.45 -6.58
N LEU A 190 -2.76 -4.25 -7.08
CA LEU A 190 -1.52 -3.54 -6.78
C LEU A 190 -1.85 -2.32 -5.94
N LEU A 191 -1.21 -2.18 -4.79
CA LEU A 191 -1.46 -1.10 -3.85
C LEU A 191 -0.17 -0.33 -3.59
N THR A 192 -0.19 1.00 -3.76
CA THR A 192 0.83 1.86 -3.16
C THR A 192 0.28 2.53 -1.91
N THR A 193 1.08 2.63 -0.89
CA THR A 193 0.72 3.34 0.33
C THR A 193 1.96 3.76 1.13
N HIS A 194 1.80 4.79 1.93
CA HIS A 194 2.73 5.16 2.98
C HIS A 194 2.14 4.86 4.38
N TYR A 195 0.88 4.37 4.44
CA TYR A 195 0.22 3.96 5.67
C TYR A 195 0.51 2.48 5.96
N MET A 196 1.26 2.23 7.04
CA MET A 196 1.65 0.89 7.48
C MET A 196 0.43 0.02 7.81
N ASP A 197 -0.58 0.61 8.44
CA ASP A 197 -1.83 -0.06 8.77
C ASP A 197 -2.59 -0.53 7.53
N GLU A 198 -2.65 0.29 6.49
CA GLU A 198 -3.28 -0.07 5.21
C GLU A 198 -2.59 -1.27 4.58
N ALA A 199 -1.25 -1.23 4.52
CA ALA A 199 -0.45 -2.33 4.00
C ALA A 199 -0.66 -3.61 4.81
N ALA A 200 -0.64 -3.53 6.15
CA ALA A 200 -0.85 -4.67 7.04
C ALA A 200 -2.25 -5.30 6.91
N HIS A 201 -3.28 -4.46 6.63
CA HIS A 201 -4.66 -4.92 6.54
C HIS A 201 -5.07 -5.48 5.18
N LEU A 202 -4.44 -5.02 4.10
CA LEU A 202 -4.86 -5.34 2.73
C LEU A 202 -3.91 -6.28 1.99
N CYS A 203 -2.59 -6.13 2.19
CA CYS A 203 -1.61 -6.84 1.39
C CYS A 203 -1.38 -8.28 1.86
N ASP A 204 -1.29 -9.21 0.91
CA ASP A 204 -0.79 -10.57 1.15
C ASP A 204 0.73 -10.59 1.19
N ARG A 205 1.35 -9.85 0.27
CA ARG A 205 2.77 -9.59 0.19
C ARG A 205 2.99 -8.12 -0.17
N LEU A 206 4.12 -7.61 0.27
CA LEU A 206 4.53 -6.25 -0.06
C LEU A 206 6.04 -6.16 -0.22
N VAL A 207 6.46 -5.13 -0.91
CA VAL A 207 7.83 -4.64 -0.89
C VAL A 207 7.90 -3.35 -0.08
N ILE A 208 8.94 -3.22 0.74
CA ILE A 208 9.29 -1.96 1.38
C ILE A 208 10.28 -1.24 0.49
N MET A 209 9.90 -0.06 0.01
CA MET A 209 10.69 0.77 -0.88
C MET A 209 11.30 1.97 -0.16
N HIS A 210 12.55 2.26 -0.48
CA HIS A 210 13.24 3.46 -0.04
C HIS A 210 14.22 3.94 -1.11
N ARG A 211 14.22 5.24 -1.43
CA ARG A 211 15.13 5.87 -2.40
C ARG A 211 15.26 5.12 -3.73
N GLY A 212 14.14 4.66 -4.28
CA GLY A 212 14.07 3.97 -5.57
C GLY A 212 14.42 2.48 -5.55
N THR A 213 14.76 1.91 -4.40
CA THR A 213 15.14 0.50 -4.26
C THR A 213 14.14 -0.28 -3.40
N ILE A 214 14.13 -1.60 -3.52
CA ILE A 214 13.41 -2.52 -2.61
C ILE A 214 14.37 -2.91 -1.50
N LEU A 215 13.98 -2.67 -0.25
CA LEU A 215 14.76 -3.07 0.93
C LEU A 215 14.46 -4.50 1.35
N THR A 216 13.19 -4.90 1.31
CA THR A 216 12.73 -6.25 1.64
C THR A 216 11.39 -6.53 0.96
N GLU A 217 11.07 -7.82 0.82
CA GLU A 217 9.80 -8.32 0.28
C GLU A 217 9.29 -9.46 1.15
N GLY A 218 8.00 -9.46 1.48
CA GLY A 218 7.39 -10.56 2.24
C GLY A 218 5.94 -10.34 2.59
N ASN A 219 5.38 -11.31 3.32
CA ASN A 219 4.09 -11.14 3.98
C ASN A 219 4.24 -10.16 5.16
N PRO A 220 3.29 -9.24 5.39
CA PRO A 220 3.38 -8.27 6.49
C PRO A 220 3.71 -8.89 7.86
N ARG A 221 3.08 -10.00 8.20
CA ARG A 221 3.29 -10.68 9.50
C ARG A 221 4.67 -11.30 9.61
N ASP A 222 5.15 -11.91 8.52
CA ASP A 222 6.48 -12.54 8.48
C ASP A 222 7.57 -11.47 8.58
N LEU A 223 7.42 -10.35 7.85
CA LEU A 223 8.34 -9.21 7.94
C LEU A 223 8.39 -8.61 9.36
N ILE A 224 7.24 -8.47 10.02
CA ILE A 224 7.18 -8.01 11.42
C ILE A 224 7.90 -9.01 12.34
N ALA A 225 7.62 -10.30 12.20
CA ALA A 225 8.24 -11.33 13.03
C ALA A 225 9.77 -11.38 12.85
N GLU A 226 10.25 -11.25 11.61
CA GLU A 226 11.68 -11.30 11.26
C GLU A 226 12.45 -10.05 11.73
N HIS A 227 11.90 -8.86 11.49
CA HIS A 227 12.62 -7.60 11.69
C HIS A 227 12.30 -6.90 13.02
N ALA A 228 11.08 -7.00 13.53
CA ALA A 228 10.64 -6.31 14.75
C ALA A 228 10.37 -7.27 15.93
N GLY A 229 10.17 -8.57 15.63
CA GLY A 229 9.70 -9.52 16.62
C GLY A 229 8.22 -9.36 16.95
N SER A 230 7.69 -10.24 17.81
CA SER A 230 6.27 -10.22 18.17
C SER A 230 5.89 -8.98 18.99
N HIS A 231 6.82 -8.44 19.78
CA HIS A 231 6.61 -7.29 20.66
C HIS A 231 7.82 -6.36 20.66
N VAL A 232 7.54 -5.09 20.88
CA VAL A 232 8.54 -4.02 21.04
C VAL A 232 8.32 -3.37 22.40
N LEU A 233 9.39 -3.32 23.22
CA LEU A 233 9.40 -2.56 24.46
C LEU A 233 9.87 -1.13 24.16
N GLU A 234 9.08 -0.16 24.56
CA GLU A 234 9.43 1.25 24.55
C GLU A 234 9.81 1.70 25.96
N LEU A 235 11.01 2.23 26.11
CA LEU A 235 11.48 2.82 27.36
C LEU A 235 11.63 4.34 27.15
N ARG A 236 10.85 5.11 27.90
CA ARG A 236 10.88 6.56 27.91
C ARG A 236 11.44 7.03 29.26
N MET A 237 12.75 7.07 29.35
CA MET A 237 13.45 7.43 30.56
C MET A 237 14.89 7.87 30.24
N SER A 238 15.55 8.59 31.16
CA SER A 238 16.91 9.04 30.99
C SER A 238 17.90 7.87 30.80
N SER A 239 19.07 8.15 30.21
CA SER A 239 20.10 7.14 29.98
C SER A 239 20.55 6.43 31.26
N GLU A 240 20.61 7.15 32.38
CA GLU A 240 21.00 6.59 33.69
C GLU A 240 19.93 5.64 34.23
N GLU A 241 18.66 5.98 34.10
CA GLU A 241 17.54 5.18 34.58
C GLU A 241 17.32 3.90 33.76
N ARG A 242 17.56 3.94 32.43
CA ARG A 242 17.38 2.77 31.57
C ARG A 242 18.54 1.80 31.54
N ALA A 243 19.76 2.26 31.88
CA ALA A 243 20.98 1.45 31.82
C ALA A 243 20.88 0.07 32.50
N PRO A 244 20.29 -0.09 33.71
CA PRO A 244 20.13 -1.40 34.33
C PRO A 244 19.25 -2.36 33.52
N TYR A 245 18.16 -1.85 32.91
CA TYR A 245 17.25 -2.65 32.12
C TYR A 245 17.88 -3.07 30.79
N LEU A 246 18.63 -2.17 30.13
CA LEU A 246 19.35 -2.48 28.88
C LEU A 246 20.47 -3.51 29.13
N GLY A 247 21.16 -3.46 30.27
CA GLY A 247 22.14 -4.45 30.65
C GLY A 247 21.57 -5.87 30.77
N GLU A 248 20.35 -6.01 31.28
CA GLU A 248 19.64 -7.30 31.35
C GLU A 248 19.23 -7.80 29.95
N MET A 249 18.87 -6.89 29.02
CA MET A 249 18.39 -7.24 27.70
C MET A 249 19.51 -7.53 26.70
N SER A 250 20.66 -6.86 26.83
CA SER A 250 21.80 -6.98 25.91
C SER A 250 22.44 -8.38 25.89
N GLY A 251 22.19 -9.20 26.92
CA GLY A 251 22.67 -10.60 27.00
C GLY A 251 21.73 -11.64 26.39
N ILE A 252 20.57 -11.24 25.88
CA ILE A 252 19.55 -12.14 25.32
C ILE A 252 19.79 -12.30 23.84
N GLU A 253 19.91 -13.53 23.35
CA GLU A 253 20.07 -13.82 21.92
C GLU A 253 18.84 -13.35 21.12
N GLY A 254 19.08 -12.71 19.97
CA GLY A 254 18.02 -12.20 19.09
C GLY A 254 17.40 -10.87 19.52
N VAL A 255 17.91 -10.25 20.59
CA VAL A 255 17.46 -8.91 21.01
C VAL A 255 18.23 -7.83 20.25
N ALA A 256 17.49 -6.86 19.70
CA ALA A 256 18.06 -5.63 19.16
C ALA A 256 17.59 -4.43 19.99
N ILE A 257 18.50 -3.51 20.24
CA ILE A 257 18.26 -2.29 21.01
C ILE A 257 18.56 -1.10 20.12
N GLU A 258 17.62 -0.18 20.01
CA GLU A 258 17.77 1.09 19.28
C GLU A 258 17.48 2.24 20.22
N GLU A 259 18.43 3.17 20.34
CA GLU A 259 18.29 4.38 21.13
C GLU A 259 18.08 5.58 20.23
N VAL A 260 17.00 6.32 20.45
CA VAL A 260 16.65 7.52 19.70
C VAL A 260 16.25 8.62 20.68
N GLU A 261 17.08 9.63 20.83
CA GLU A 261 16.88 10.74 21.77
C GLU A 261 16.61 10.24 23.20
N ASP A 262 15.39 10.47 23.72
CA ASP A 262 14.94 10.09 25.04
C ASP A 262 14.17 8.74 25.07
N MET A 263 14.07 8.08 23.90
CA MET A 263 13.37 6.81 23.73
C MET A 263 14.34 5.67 23.44
N THR A 264 14.06 4.50 24.00
CA THR A 264 14.73 3.26 23.62
C THR A 264 13.71 2.22 23.21
N TYR A 265 13.98 1.58 22.10
CA TYR A 265 13.18 0.50 21.54
C TYR A 265 13.96 -0.81 21.66
N VAL A 266 13.32 -1.83 22.26
CA VAL A 266 13.92 -3.15 22.40
C VAL A 266 13.04 -4.17 21.69
N TYR A 267 13.63 -4.90 20.76
CA TYR A 267 12.97 -5.86 19.88
C TYR A 267 13.31 -7.30 20.28
N GLY A 268 12.39 -8.22 20.13
CA GLY A 268 12.65 -9.66 20.17
C GLY A 268 12.58 -10.34 21.54
N ALA A 269 12.43 -9.61 22.64
CA ALA A 269 12.47 -10.20 24.01
C ALA A 269 11.16 -10.04 24.79
N ALA A 270 10.04 -10.49 24.24
CA ALA A 270 8.71 -10.26 24.82
C ALA A 270 8.59 -10.62 26.31
N GLU A 271 9.12 -11.77 26.72
CA GLU A 271 9.03 -12.23 28.11
C GLU A 271 9.89 -11.39 29.07
N ALA A 272 11.14 -11.09 28.69
CA ALA A 272 12.02 -10.24 29.49
C ALA A 272 11.49 -8.79 29.54
N ALA A 273 10.98 -8.29 28.43
CA ALA A 273 10.33 -6.99 28.32
C ALA A 273 9.10 -6.87 29.23
N GLY A 274 8.27 -7.91 29.32
CA GLY A 274 7.13 -7.98 30.24
C GLY A 274 7.56 -7.81 31.71
N ARG A 275 8.61 -8.47 32.13
CA ARG A 275 9.17 -8.32 33.51
C ARG A 275 9.70 -6.92 33.80
N ILE A 276 10.25 -6.24 32.76
CA ILE A 276 10.69 -4.84 32.89
C ILE A 276 9.49 -3.90 33.08
N VAL A 277 8.43 -4.06 32.27
CA VAL A 277 7.22 -3.25 32.41
C VAL A 277 6.60 -3.42 33.81
N GLU A 278 6.49 -4.63 34.30
CA GLU A 278 5.98 -4.90 35.67
C GLU A 278 6.85 -4.23 36.74
N ARG A 279 8.15 -4.26 36.60
CA ARG A 279 9.11 -3.67 37.58
C ARG A 279 9.09 -2.14 37.54
N VAL A 280 8.99 -1.55 36.36
CA VAL A 280 8.86 -0.10 36.22
C VAL A 280 7.51 0.40 36.75
N GLY A 281 6.44 -0.38 36.56
CA GLY A 281 5.10 -0.12 37.09
C GLY A 281 4.43 1.15 36.59
N ASP A 282 5.03 1.87 35.65
CA ASP A 282 4.52 3.10 35.04
C ASP A 282 4.45 2.96 33.50
N PRO A 283 3.23 2.81 32.94
CA PRO A 283 3.03 2.67 31.49
C PRO A 283 3.50 3.89 30.65
N SER A 284 3.65 5.05 31.27
CA SER A 284 4.18 6.23 30.59
C SER A 284 5.69 6.17 30.38
N ARG A 285 6.38 5.33 31.15
CA ARG A 285 7.84 5.16 31.14
C ARG A 285 8.30 3.86 30.48
N ALA A 286 7.51 2.78 30.60
CA ALA A 286 7.79 1.50 29.97
C ALA A 286 6.50 0.91 29.42
N PHE A 287 6.48 0.66 28.11
CA PHE A 287 5.30 0.15 27.42
C PHE A 287 5.67 -0.99 26.46
N LEU A 288 4.97 -2.11 26.58
CA LEU A 288 5.12 -3.26 25.69
C LEU A 288 3.95 -3.29 24.71
N ARG A 289 4.25 -3.23 23.42
CA ARG A 289 3.27 -3.29 22.34
C ARG A 289 3.61 -4.34 21.31
N PRO A 290 2.65 -4.78 20.49
CA PRO A 290 2.95 -5.59 19.31
C PRO A 290 3.90 -4.86 18.34
N GLY A 291 4.76 -5.62 17.67
CA GLY A 291 5.57 -5.12 16.57
C GLY A 291 4.69 -4.72 15.36
N THR A 292 5.12 -3.75 14.59
CA THR A 292 4.37 -3.21 13.44
C THR A 292 5.27 -3.10 12.20
N LEU A 293 4.66 -2.87 11.03
CA LEU A 293 5.43 -2.56 9.80
C LEU A 293 6.21 -1.25 9.91
N GLU A 294 5.80 -0.33 10.79
CA GLU A 294 6.56 0.89 11.08
C GLU A 294 7.90 0.56 11.72
N ASP A 295 7.91 -0.37 12.68
CA ASP A 295 9.15 -0.85 13.29
C ASP A 295 10.06 -1.50 12.26
N VAL A 296 9.51 -2.32 11.36
CA VAL A 296 10.27 -2.91 10.25
C VAL A 296 10.91 -1.83 9.38
N PHE A 297 10.13 -0.84 8.96
CA PHE A 297 10.61 0.24 8.12
C PHE A 297 11.72 1.04 8.81
N LEU A 298 11.50 1.46 10.06
CA LEU A 298 12.45 2.25 10.83
C LEU A 298 13.77 1.49 11.09
N ARG A 299 13.69 0.18 11.32
CA ARG A 299 14.89 -0.65 11.45
C ARG A 299 15.68 -0.80 10.15
N LEU A 300 14.98 -0.95 9.01
CA LEU A 300 15.65 -1.11 7.72
C LEU A 300 16.26 0.21 7.19
N THR A 301 15.70 1.35 7.58
CA THR A 301 16.14 2.68 7.10
C THR A 301 16.98 3.46 8.11
N GLY A 302 16.93 3.06 9.39
CA GLY A 302 17.48 3.80 10.53
C GLY A 302 16.49 4.84 11.06
N ARG A 303 16.26 4.89 12.36
CA ARG A 303 15.32 5.85 13.00
C ARG A 303 15.80 7.31 12.95
N GLY A 304 17.05 7.56 12.59
CA GLY A 304 17.65 8.89 12.49
C GLY A 304 17.38 9.63 11.18
N LEU A 305 16.59 9.09 10.28
CA LEU A 305 16.27 9.68 8.97
C LEU A 305 14.92 10.42 9.01
N LEU A 306 14.78 11.40 9.87
CA LEU A 306 13.83 12.50 9.72
C LEU A 306 14.54 13.62 8.94
N ASP A 307 14.70 13.44 7.62
CA ASP A 307 15.02 14.49 6.65
C ASP A 307 14.03 14.43 5.48
#